data_71dcc079b6f01c729b7f2b315002e83e
#
_entry.id   71dcc079b6f01c729b7f2b315002e83e
#
_cell.length_a   1.000
_cell.length_b   1.000
_cell.length_c   1.000
_cell.angle_alpha   90.00
_cell.angle_beta   90.00
_cell.angle_gamma   90.00
#
_symmetry.space_group_name_H-M   'P 1'
#
loop_
_entity.id
_entity.type
_entity.pdbx_description
1 polymer ?
#
loop_
_entity_poly.entity_id
_entity_poly.type
_entity_poly.pdbx_seq_one_letter_code
_entity_poly.pdbx_strand_id
1 'polypeptide(L)'
;GRDKGRASECLVCNNCDDVCPKNAVSFGLMKGRPRGGLDLARRNVMASVFAGAFAVPLLRISPLARPRMSDAKIIRPPGSLGEAAFLQSCVRCGECMKVCITGGLQPTLLEAGLEGLWTPVLVPRIGYCEFGCTLCGQVCPTGAIRKLPLEAKQQVRLGHAAIDKGRCLPFAHATPCIVCEETCPTPKKAIWLEEVAVKDREGRSIRLQQPHVDLTMCIGCGACEKHCPVVGQPAIAVTSAGESRTEEHQLLLRAPAGTPCA
;
A
#
# COMPACT_ATOMS: atom_id res chain seq x y z
N GLY A 1 -40.97 -24.76 23.16
CA GLY A 1 -40.54 -23.59 22.40
C GLY A 1 -39.09 -23.78 21.97
N ARG A 2 -38.83 -23.88 20.66
CA ARG A 2 -37.47 -23.84 20.12
C ARG A 2 -37.10 -22.39 20.05
N ASP A 3 -36.28 -21.91 21.00
CA ASP A 3 -35.63 -20.61 20.86
C ASP A 3 -34.70 -20.66 19.66
N LYS A 4 -35.14 -20.04 18.59
CA LYS A 4 -34.23 -19.75 17.46
C LYS A 4 -33.25 -18.70 17.96
N GLY A 5 -32.04 -19.09 18.26
CA GLY A 5 -30.96 -18.14 18.56
C GLY A 5 -30.92 -17.07 17.48
N ARG A 6 -30.69 -15.82 17.88
CA ARG A 6 -30.62 -14.68 16.96
C ARG A 6 -29.40 -14.83 16.05
N ALA A 7 -29.63 -15.27 14.83
CA ALA A 7 -28.56 -15.47 13.85
C ALA A 7 -27.73 -14.17 13.59
N SER A 8 -28.32 -12.99 13.87
CA SER A 8 -27.68 -11.69 13.72
C SER A 8 -26.54 -11.41 14.73
N GLU A 9 -26.49 -12.16 15.83
CA GLU A 9 -25.46 -12.00 16.89
C GLU A 9 -24.41 -13.11 16.87
N CYS A 10 -24.50 -14.03 15.90
CA CYS A 10 -23.62 -15.18 15.80
C CYS A 10 -22.34 -14.79 15.03
N LEU A 11 -21.17 -14.93 15.69
CA LEU A 11 -19.85 -14.70 15.10
C LEU A 11 -19.34 -15.90 14.27
N VAL A 12 -20.14 -16.95 14.11
CA VAL A 12 -19.79 -18.19 13.39
C VAL A 12 -18.46 -18.81 13.85
N CYS A 13 -18.17 -18.73 15.15
CA CYS A 13 -16.91 -19.26 15.72
C CYS A 13 -16.90 -20.79 15.90
N ASN A 14 -18.00 -21.50 15.60
CA ASN A 14 -18.22 -22.94 15.68
C ASN A 14 -18.08 -23.58 17.08
N ASN A 15 -17.72 -22.82 18.12
CA ASN A 15 -17.57 -23.35 19.48
C ASN A 15 -18.82 -24.09 20.00
N CYS A 16 -20.02 -23.70 19.59
CA CYS A 16 -21.24 -24.34 20.00
C CYS A 16 -21.48 -25.71 19.33
N ASP A 17 -20.83 -26.02 18.23
CA ASP A 17 -20.88 -27.34 17.57
C ASP A 17 -20.03 -28.35 18.35
N ASP A 18 -18.84 -27.95 18.76
CA ASP A 18 -17.90 -28.80 19.49
C ASP A 18 -18.36 -29.11 20.93
N VAL A 19 -19.06 -28.18 21.60
CA VAL A 19 -19.44 -28.29 23.01
C VAL A 19 -20.86 -28.83 23.22
N CYS A 20 -21.66 -28.98 22.13
CA CYS A 20 -23.06 -29.36 22.26
C CYS A 20 -23.23 -30.86 22.56
N PRO A 21 -23.63 -31.30 23.81
CA PRO A 21 -23.70 -32.70 24.17
C PRO A 21 -24.83 -33.47 23.45
N LYS A 22 -25.73 -32.77 22.79
CA LYS A 22 -26.86 -33.33 22.03
C LYS A 22 -26.73 -33.21 20.53
N ASN A 23 -25.62 -32.70 20.02
CA ASN A 23 -25.41 -32.39 18.58
C ASN A 23 -26.60 -31.65 17.94
N ALA A 24 -27.23 -30.75 18.73
CA ALA A 24 -28.42 -30.02 18.31
C ALA A 24 -28.09 -28.79 17.44
N VAL A 25 -26.83 -28.40 17.38
CA VAL A 25 -26.33 -27.29 16.59
C VAL A 25 -25.43 -27.88 15.52
N SER A 26 -25.65 -27.53 14.28
CA SER A 26 -24.76 -27.87 13.16
C SER A 26 -24.69 -26.65 12.22
N PHE A 27 -23.47 -26.29 11.85
CA PHE A 27 -23.22 -25.26 10.87
C PHE A 27 -23.04 -25.92 9.50
N GLY A 28 -23.87 -25.52 8.54
CA GLY A 28 -23.78 -25.98 7.15
C GLY A 28 -24.07 -24.83 6.21
N LEU A 29 -23.31 -24.73 5.15
CA LEU A 29 -23.62 -23.88 4.00
C LEU A 29 -24.92 -24.39 3.36
N MET A 30 -26.06 -23.87 3.85
CA MET A 30 -27.41 -24.17 3.40
C MET A 30 -27.71 -25.68 3.35
N LYS A 31 -28.66 -26.14 4.19
CA LYS A 31 -29.39 -27.37 3.91
C LYS A 31 -30.14 -27.14 2.58
N GLY A 32 -29.45 -27.38 1.49
CA GLY A 32 -30.07 -27.47 0.20
C GLY A 32 -31.14 -28.54 0.28
N ARG A 33 -32.37 -28.24 -0.11
CA ARG A 33 -33.30 -29.27 -0.53
C ARG A 33 -32.51 -30.30 -1.32
N PRO A 34 -32.74 -31.63 -1.13
CA PRO A 34 -32.15 -32.63 -1.98
C PRO A 34 -32.53 -32.26 -3.42
N ARG A 35 -31.65 -31.56 -4.08
CA ARG A 35 -31.69 -31.37 -5.52
C ARG A 35 -31.43 -32.76 -6.07
N GLY A 36 -32.36 -33.25 -6.86
CA GLY A 36 -32.16 -34.45 -7.64
C GLY A 36 -30.76 -34.40 -8.24
N GLY A 37 -30.04 -35.54 -8.22
CA GLY A 37 -28.59 -35.66 -8.42
C GLY A 37 -28.06 -34.65 -9.41
N LEU A 38 -26.89 -34.07 -9.10
CA LEU A 38 -26.15 -33.19 -9.99
C LEU A 38 -26.02 -33.89 -11.35
N ASP A 39 -26.96 -33.59 -12.24
CA ASP A 39 -26.87 -34.01 -13.65
C ASP A 39 -25.82 -33.07 -14.30
N LEU A 40 -24.56 -33.38 -13.99
CA LEU A 40 -23.40 -32.87 -14.70
C LEU A 40 -23.38 -33.51 -16.06
N ALA A 41 -24.29 -33.09 -16.94
CA ALA A 41 -24.23 -33.46 -18.30
C ALA A 41 -22.77 -33.31 -18.76
N ARG A 42 -22.13 -34.43 -19.17
CA ARG A 42 -20.69 -34.46 -19.58
C ARG A 42 -20.36 -33.26 -20.49
N ARG A 43 -21.33 -32.81 -21.25
CA ARG A 43 -21.27 -31.66 -22.14
C ARG A 43 -21.03 -30.35 -21.40
N ASN A 44 -21.67 -30.09 -20.21
CA ASN A 44 -21.50 -28.88 -19.43
C ASN A 44 -20.16 -28.89 -18.70
N VAL A 45 -19.67 -30.03 -18.25
CA VAL A 45 -18.34 -30.20 -17.67
C VAL A 45 -17.25 -29.90 -18.71
N MET A 46 -17.39 -30.48 -19.90
CA MET A 46 -16.46 -30.20 -21.01
C MET A 46 -16.48 -28.70 -21.38
N ALA A 47 -17.66 -28.09 -21.52
CA ALA A 47 -17.80 -26.68 -21.81
C ALA A 47 -17.15 -25.81 -20.74
N SER A 48 -17.30 -26.15 -19.45
CA SER A 48 -16.65 -25.41 -18.35
C SER A 48 -15.14 -25.54 -18.36
N VAL A 49 -14.62 -26.74 -18.66
CA VAL A 49 -13.17 -26.98 -18.79
C VAL A 49 -12.60 -26.17 -19.95
N PHE A 50 -13.27 -26.20 -21.12
CA PHE A 50 -12.84 -25.40 -22.27
C PHE A 50 -12.94 -23.90 -21.98
N ALA A 51 -14.04 -23.43 -21.40
CA ALA A 51 -14.20 -22.03 -21.01
C ALA A 51 -13.11 -21.59 -20.03
N GLY A 52 -12.77 -22.42 -19.04
CA GLY A 52 -11.68 -22.15 -18.09
C GLY A 52 -10.31 -22.15 -18.75
N ALA A 53 -10.04 -23.12 -19.63
CA ALA A 53 -8.79 -23.22 -20.37
C ALA A 53 -8.53 -22.02 -21.30
N PHE A 54 -9.58 -21.41 -21.84
CA PHE A 54 -9.48 -20.19 -22.65
C PHE A 54 -9.52 -18.92 -21.81
N ALA A 55 -10.32 -18.87 -20.74
CA ALA A 55 -10.47 -17.69 -19.90
C ALA A 55 -9.17 -17.36 -19.13
N VAL A 56 -8.45 -18.39 -18.63
CA VAL A 56 -7.21 -18.18 -17.87
C VAL A 56 -6.09 -17.53 -18.70
N PRO A 57 -5.75 -17.98 -19.91
CA PRO A 57 -4.78 -17.30 -20.77
C PRO A 57 -5.23 -15.91 -21.21
N LEU A 58 -6.53 -15.75 -21.55
CA LEU A 58 -7.10 -14.44 -21.92
C LEU A 58 -7.01 -13.43 -20.78
N LEU A 59 -7.29 -13.84 -19.55
CA LEU A 59 -7.11 -13.00 -18.37
C LEU A 59 -5.64 -12.64 -18.13
N ARG A 60 -4.70 -13.54 -18.39
CA ARG A 60 -3.25 -13.28 -18.27
C ARG A 60 -2.70 -12.36 -19.36
N ILE A 61 -3.30 -12.37 -20.56
CA ILE A 61 -2.92 -11.48 -21.66
C ILE A 61 -3.59 -10.10 -21.50
N SER A 62 -4.70 -10.05 -20.80
CA SER A 62 -5.43 -8.78 -20.54
C SER A 62 -4.54 -7.78 -19.79
N PRO A 63 -4.52 -6.50 -20.22
CA PRO A 63 -3.84 -5.44 -19.48
C PRO A 63 -4.39 -5.25 -18.05
N LEU A 64 -5.59 -5.77 -17.75
CA LEU A 64 -6.17 -5.80 -16.39
C LEU A 64 -5.53 -6.86 -15.48
N ALA A 65 -4.96 -7.93 -16.06
CA ALA A 65 -4.33 -9.00 -15.29
C ALA A 65 -2.82 -8.79 -15.10
N ARG A 66 -2.18 -8.05 -15.98
CA ARG A 66 -0.79 -7.65 -15.78
C ARG A 66 -0.77 -6.57 -14.72
N PRO A 67 -0.07 -6.77 -13.58
CA PRO A 67 0.24 -5.65 -12.72
C PRO A 67 0.94 -4.63 -13.63
N ARG A 68 0.40 -3.43 -13.70
CA ARG A 68 1.15 -2.30 -14.26
C ARG A 68 2.35 -2.13 -13.34
N MET A 69 3.45 -2.79 -13.65
CA MET A 69 4.72 -2.72 -12.89
C MET A 69 5.24 -1.28 -12.75
N SER A 70 4.57 -0.34 -13.43
CA SER A 70 4.86 1.09 -13.43
C SER A 70 3.84 1.94 -12.66
N ASP A 71 2.95 1.36 -11.86
CA ASP A 71 2.06 2.21 -11.08
C ASP A 71 2.84 2.78 -9.90
N ALA A 72 3.37 3.98 -10.10
CA ALA A 72 4.14 4.74 -9.11
C ALA A 72 3.39 4.98 -7.78
N LYS A 73 2.14 4.53 -7.68
CA LYS A 73 1.32 4.61 -6.49
C LYS A 73 1.42 3.39 -5.58
N ILE A 74 1.98 2.27 -6.06
CA ILE A 74 2.10 1.05 -5.26
C ILE A 74 3.36 1.11 -4.41
N ILE A 75 3.22 1.56 -3.19
CA ILE A 75 4.31 1.63 -2.22
C ILE A 75 4.24 0.40 -1.32
N ARG A 76 5.20 -0.51 -1.43
CA ARG A 76 5.26 -1.71 -0.60
C ARG A 76 5.91 -1.44 0.75
N PRO A 77 5.60 -2.24 1.80
CA PRO A 77 6.26 -2.12 3.11
C PRO A 77 7.77 -2.30 3.02
N PRO A 78 8.54 -1.71 3.97
CA PRO A 78 10.00 -1.86 3.99
C PRO A 78 10.41 -3.32 4.15
N GLY A 79 11.41 -3.74 3.39
CA GLY A 79 11.87 -5.14 3.35
C GLY A 79 11.11 -6.05 2.41
N SER A 80 10.08 -5.56 1.70
CA SER A 80 9.38 -6.34 0.67
C SER A 80 10.35 -6.79 -0.41
N LEU A 81 10.15 -8.02 -0.89
CA LEU A 81 10.85 -8.57 -2.05
C LEU A 81 10.51 -7.77 -3.32
N GLY A 82 11.26 -7.96 -4.40
CA GLY A 82 10.89 -7.45 -5.71
C GLY A 82 9.47 -7.92 -6.09
N GLU A 83 8.70 -7.14 -6.86
CA GLU A 83 7.25 -7.31 -7.00
C GLU A 83 6.83 -8.73 -7.38
N ALA A 84 7.49 -9.34 -8.36
CA ALA A 84 7.17 -10.72 -8.80
C ALA A 84 7.37 -11.74 -7.66
N ALA A 85 8.51 -11.69 -6.97
CA ALA A 85 8.81 -12.57 -5.84
C ALA A 85 7.90 -12.29 -4.63
N PHE A 86 7.56 -11.02 -4.41
CA PHE A 86 6.64 -10.61 -3.37
C PHE A 86 5.24 -11.20 -3.58
N LEU A 87 4.69 -11.09 -4.79
CA LEU A 87 3.37 -11.62 -5.14
C LEU A 87 3.31 -13.15 -5.04
N GLN A 88 4.40 -13.84 -5.39
CA GLN A 88 4.51 -15.30 -5.26
C GLN A 88 4.59 -15.76 -3.80
N SER A 89 5.24 -14.99 -2.93
CA SER A 89 5.49 -15.36 -1.54
C SER A 89 4.40 -14.88 -0.58
N CYS A 90 3.66 -13.80 -0.91
CA CYS A 90 2.66 -13.20 -0.05
C CYS A 90 1.38 -14.06 0.02
N VAL A 91 1.09 -14.65 1.18
CA VAL A 91 -0.13 -15.43 1.42
C VAL A 91 -1.34 -14.58 1.83
N ARG A 92 -1.24 -13.26 1.78
CA ARG A 92 -2.33 -12.30 2.03
C ARG A 92 -2.99 -12.45 3.41
N CYS A 93 -2.23 -12.89 4.42
CA CYS A 93 -2.74 -13.14 5.78
C CYS A 93 -3.15 -11.86 6.54
N GLY A 94 -2.69 -10.67 6.10
CA GLY A 94 -3.04 -9.40 6.72
C GLY A 94 -2.29 -9.05 8.01
N GLU A 95 -1.42 -9.91 8.54
CA GLU A 95 -0.73 -9.69 9.81
C GLU A 95 0.12 -8.40 9.80
N CYS A 96 0.81 -8.11 8.70
CA CYS A 96 1.58 -6.87 8.55
C CYS A 96 0.71 -5.60 8.61
N MET A 97 -0.54 -5.68 8.17
CA MET A 97 -1.50 -4.57 8.25
C MET A 97 -2.01 -4.38 9.67
N LYS A 98 -2.27 -5.47 10.41
CA LYS A 98 -2.73 -5.43 11.81
C LYS A 98 -1.71 -4.81 12.76
N VAL A 99 -0.42 -5.12 12.57
CA VAL A 99 0.64 -4.59 13.44
C VAL A 99 1.13 -3.20 13.03
N CYS A 100 0.62 -2.65 11.94
CA CYS A 100 1.02 -1.32 11.49
C CYS A 100 0.50 -0.25 12.45
N ILE A 101 1.38 0.33 13.27
CA ILE A 101 1.03 1.26 14.34
C ILE A 101 0.39 2.56 13.84
N THR A 102 0.65 2.95 12.60
CA THR A 102 0.08 4.15 11.97
C THR A 102 -1.16 3.84 11.13
N GLY A 103 -1.50 2.53 10.97
CA GLY A 103 -2.57 2.10 10.07
C GLY A 103 -2.32 2.37 8.59
N GLY A 104 -1.07 2.72 8.20
CA GLY A 104 -0.75 3.08 6.81
C GLY A 104 -0.75 1.91 5.83
N LEU A 105 -0.58 0.67 6.31
CA LEU A 105 -0.66 -0.50 5.46
C LEU A 105 -2.11 -0.93 5.26
N GLN A 106 -2.55 -0.90 4.00
CA GLN A 106 -3.91 -1.22 3.56
C GLN A 106 -3.88 -2.35 2.52
N PRO A 107 -4.97 -3.13 2.38
CA PRO A 107 -5.07 -4.12 1.32
C PRO A 107 -5.27 -3.44 -0.04
N THR A 108 -4.53 -3.88 -1.05
CA THR A 108 -4.80 -3.48 -2.44
C THR A 108 -6.09 -4.12 -2.94
N LEU A 109 -6.82 -3.41 -3.79
CA LEU A 109 -7.91 -3.97 -4.57
C LEU A 109 -7.41 -4.29 -5.99
N LEU A 110 -7.61 -3.41 -6.95
CA LEU A 110 -7.23 -3.63 -8.35
C LEU A 110 -5.99 -2.85 -8.78
N GLU A 111 -5.46 -2.00 -7.89
CA GLU A 111 -4.32 -1.12 -8.19
C GLU A 111 -3.05 -1.92 -8.53
N ALA A 112 -2.85 -3.06 -7.88
CA ALA A 112 -1.74 -3.98 -8.13
C ALA A 112 -2.09 -5.13 -9.08
N GLY A 113 -3.18 -5.00 -9.86
CA GLY A 113 -3.72 -6.05 -10.70
C GLY A 113 -4.38 -7.19 -9.91
N LEU A 114 -4.93 -8.17 -10.60
CA LEU A 114 -5.62 -9.31 -9.96
C LEU A 114 -4.68 -10.16 -9.10
N GLU A 115 -3.42 -10.29 -9.50
CA GLU A 115 -2.42 -11.04 -8.73
C GLU A 115 -2.02 -10.32 -7.43
N GLY A 116 -2.15 -8.99 -7.40
CA GLY A 116 -1.86 -8.16 -6.24
C GLY A 116 -3.01 -7.99 -5.28
N LEU A 117 -4.20 -8.50 -5.59
CA LEU A 117 -5.39 -8.36 -4.76
C LEU A 117 -5.14 -8.78 -3.31
N TRP A 118 -5.54 -7.93 -2.35
CA TRP A 118 -5.38 -8.13 -0.89
C TRP A 118 -3.94 -8.13 -0.39
N THR A 119 -2.98 -7.78 -1.22
CA THR A 119 -1.59 -7.60 -0.75
C THR A 119 -1.41 -6.25 -0.06
N PRO A 120 -0.49 -6.11 0.92
CA PRO A 120 -0.31 -4.86 1.64
C PRO A 120 0.31 -3.76 0.77
N VAL A 121 -0.26 -2.57 0.82
CA VAL A 121 0.27 -1.34 0.24
C VAL A 121 0.29 -0.25 1.30
N LEU A 122 1.31 0.59 1.29
CA LEU A 122 1.32 1.80 2.11
C LEU A 122 0.49 2.88 1.41
N VAL A 123 -0.52 3.38 2.12
CA VAL A 123 -1.36 4.50 1.66
C VAL A 123 -1.03 5.72 2.50
N PRO A 124 -0.14 6.62 2.02
CA PRO A 124 0.40 7.71 2.83
C PRO A 124 -0.67 8.65 3.39
N ARG A 125 -1.79 8.82 2.68
CA ARG A 125 -2.90 9.67 3.17
C ARG A 125 -3.62 9.08 4.37
N ILE A 126 -3.65 7.76 4.53
CA ILE A 126 -4.25 7.07 5.69
C ILE A 126 -3.28 7.02 6.86
N GLY A 127 -2.03 6.66 6.59
CA GLY A 127 -0.97 6.56 7.58
C GLY A 127 0.40 6.46 6.90
N TYR A 128 1.46 6.53 7.65
CA TYR A 128 2.83 6.59 7.14
C TYR A 128 3.70 5.44 7.69
N CYS A 129 4.86 5.22 7.10
CA CYS A 129 5.82 4.27 7.64
C CYS A 129 6.65 4.92 8.75
N GLU A 130 6.39 4.51 10.00
CA GLU A 130 7.12 5.02 11.16
C GLU A 130 8.62 4.71 11.07
N PHE A 131 9.47 5.72 11.28
CA PHE A 131 10.92 5.63 11.06
C PHE A 131 11.60 4.60 11.97
N GLY A 132 11.14 4.49 13.22
CA GLY A 132 11.64 3.57 14.23
C GLY A 132 10.95 2.19 14.26
N CYS A 133 10.10 1.84 13.29
CA CYS A 133 9.29 0.62 13.33
C CYS A 133 9.73 -0.42 12.30
N THR A 134 9.80 -1.70 12.71
CA THR A 134 10.15 -2.85 11.86
C THR A 134 9.13 -3.99 11.94
N LEU A 135 7.96 -3.77 12.57
CA LEU A 135 6.99 -4.80 12.94
C LEU A 135 6.45 -5.61 11.75
N CYS A 136 6.17 -4.97 10.62
CA CYS A 136 5.62 -5.65 9.44
C CYS A 136 6.50 -6.80 8.92
N GLY A 137 7.84 -6.65 8.97
CA GLY A 137 8.78 -7.71 8.63
C GLY A 137 8.89 -8.79 9.71
N GLN A 138 8.67 -8.44 10.98
CA GLN A 138 8.78 -9.39 12.09
C GLN A 138 7.64 -10.43 12.07
N VAL A 139 6.45 -10.03 11.66
CA VAL A 139 5.25 -10.89 11.66
C VAL A 139 5.00 -11.61 10.34
N CYS A 140 5.77 -11.33 9.29
CA CYS A 140 5.55 -11.95 7.98
C CYS A 140 5.95 -13.44 8.01
N PRO A 141 5.00 -14.39 7.89
CA PRO A 141 5.30 -15.81 8.04
C PRO A 141 6.08 -16.40 6.86
N THR A 142 5.94 -15.81 5.68
CA THR A 142 6.55 -16.33 4.44
C THR A 142 7.84 -15.62 4.05
N GLY A 143 8.22 -14.55 4.76
CA GLY A 143 9.37 -13.73 4.39
C GLY A 143 9.15 -12.87 3.13
N ALA A 144 7.92 -12.76 2.63
CA ALA A 144 7.57 -11.81 1.57
C ALA A 144 7.98 -10.37 1.93
N ILE A 145 7.91 -10.05 3.23
CA ILE A 145 8.52 -8.87 3.86
C ILE A 145 9.65 -9.39 4.74
N ARG A 146 10.89 -9.10 4.39
CA ARG A 146 12.07 -9.54 5.14
C ARG A 146 12.16 -8.85 6.49
N LYS A 147 12.62 -9.59 7.50
CA LYS A 147 13.00 -9.01 8.80
C LYS A 147 14.24 -8.16 8.60
N LEU A 148 14.13 -6.88 8.90
CA LEU A 148 15.25 -5.95 8.83
C LEU A 148 15.60 -5.48 10.24
N PRO A 149 16.90 -5.36 10.60
CA PRO A 149 17.32 -4.57 11.74
C PRO A 149 16.95 -3.11 11.51
N LEU A 150 16.82 -2.33 12.58
CA LEU A 150 16.33 -0.96 12.51
C LEU A 150 17.19 -0.08 11.60
N GLU A 151 18.51 -0.19 11.70
CA GLU A 151 19.47 0.58 10.93
C GLU A 151 19.31 0.32 9.41
N ALA A 152 19.18 -0.95 9.04
CA ALA A 152 18.96 -1.33 7.65
C ALA A 152 17.59 -0.83 7.14
N LYS A 153 16.54 -0.91 7.97
CA LYS A 153 15.21 -0.39 7.62
C LYS A 153 15.20 1.10 7.39
N GLN A 154 15.97 1.85 8.16
CA GLN A 154 16.08 3.32 8.04
C GLN A 154 16.75 3.77 6.74
N GLN A 155 17.52 2.89 6.11
CA GLN A 155 18.14 3.13 4.80
C GLN A 155 17.28 2.68 3.61
N VAL A 156 16.20 1.89 3.86
CA VAL A 156 15.29 1.46 2.80
C VAL A 156 14.50 2.64 2.29
N ARG A 157 14.59 2.89 0.99
CA ARG A 157 13.74 3.85 0.29
C ARG A 157 12.49 3.14 -0.19
N LEU A 158 11.32 3.62 0.24
CA LEU A 158 10.01 3.16 -0.21
C LEU A 158 9.58 3.89 -1.48
N GLY A 159 10.24 5.02 -1.75
CA GLY A 159 9.97 5.90 -2.87
C GLY A 159 10.39 7.34 -2.56
N HIS A 160 9.82 8.30 -3.27
CA HIS A 160 10.12 9.71 -3.07
C HIS A 160 8.86 10.56 -2.95
N ALA A 161 8.97 11.63 -2.16
CA ALA A 161 7.95 12.66 -2.09
C ALA A 161 8.15 13.69 -3.21
N ALA A 162 7.05 14.15 -3.79
CA ALA A 162 7.03 15.24 -4.77
C ALA A 162 6.02 16.29 -4.35
N ILE A 163 6.37 17.57 -4.50
CA ILE A 163 5.53 18.70 -4.16
C ILE A 163 4.82 19.22 -5.42
N ASP A 164 3.50 19.27 -5.36
CA ASP A 164 2.68 19.98 -6.33
C ASP A 164 2.64 21.46 -5.96
N LYS A 165 3.44 22.26 -6.67
CA LYS A 165 3.54 23.72 -6.44
C LYS A 165 2.21 24.43 -6.68
N GLY A 166 1.34 23.90 -7.55
CA GLY A 166 0.03 24.48 -7.83
C GLY A 166 -0.97 24.35 -6.68
N ARG A 167 -0.68 23.49 -5.70
CA ARG A 167 -1.54 23.22 -4.52
C ARG A 167 -0.90 23.57 -3.20
N CYS A 168 0.43 23.66 -3.15
CA CYS A 168 1.17 23.93 -1.93
C CYS A 168 0.94 25.37 -1.46
N LEU A 169 0.57 25.54 -0.19
CA LEU A 169 0.19 26.82 0.38
C LEU A 169 1.23 27.93 0.17
N PRO A 170 2.55 27.71 0.45
CA PRO A 170 3.57 28.72 0.19
C PRO A 170 3.75 29.07 -1.28
N PHE A 171 3.59 28.10 -2.19
CA PHE A 171 3.79 28.33 -3.63
C PHE A 171 2.56 28.95 -4.30
N ALA A 172 1.36 28.35 -4.07
CA ALA A 172 0.15 28.73 -4.80
C ALA A 172 -0.64 29.89 -4.15
N HIS A 173 -0.56 30.01 -2.83
CA HIS A 173 -1.46 30.88 -2.08
C HIS A 173 -0.74 31.92 -1.22
N ALA A 174 0.57 32.05 -1.33
CA ALA A 174 1.38 32.94 -0.49
C ALA A 174 1.06 32.81 1.02
N THR A 175 0.72 31.59 1.47
CA THR A 175 0.35 31.29 2.86
C THR A 175 1.47 30.50 3.53
N PRO A 176 1.98 30.95 4.70
CA PRO A 176 3.06 30.23 5.41
C PRO A 176 2.64 28.80 5.78
N CYS A 177 3.50 27.82 5.52
CA CYS A 177 3.32 26.43 5.90
C CYS A 177 4.66 25.68 5.87
N ILE A 178 5.01 25.02 6.99
CA ILE A 178 6.26 24.25 7.16
C ILE A 178 6.00 22.80 7.61
N VAL A 179 4.75 22.37 7.66
CA VAL A 179 4.32 21.08 8.25
C VAL A 179 5.06 19.88 7.67
N CYS A 180 5.31 19.86 6.36
CA CYS A 180 6.01 18.74 5.72
C CYS A 180 7.48 18.63 6.14
N GLU A 181 8.14 19.74 6.45
CA GLU A 181 9.49 19.76 7.02
C GLU A 181 9.48 19.29 8.47
N GLU A 182 8.58 19.82 9.31
CA GLU A 182 8.47 19.45 10.71
C GLU A 182 8.22 17.97 10.92
N THR A 183 7.36 17.37 10.09
CA THR A 183 6.98 15.96 10.19
C THR A 183 7.99 15.01 9.54
N CYS A 184 9.03 15.51 8.88
CA CYS A 184 10.05 14.68 8.26
C CYS A 184 10.90 13.96 9.34
N PRO A 185 10.91 12.60 9.39
CA PRO A 185 11.52 11.87 10.50
C PRO A 185 13.01 11.61 10.32
N THR A 186 13.58 11.91 9.15
CA THR A 186 15.01 11.67 8.89
C THR A 186 15.89 12.56 9.76
N PRO A 187 17.00 12.06 10.33
CA PRO A 187 17.88 12.84 11.21
C PRO A 187 18.39 14.12 10.56
N LYS A 188 18.81 14.02 9.31
CA LYS A 188 18.97 15.18 8.44
C LYS A 188 17.72 15.27 7.59
N LYS A 189 16.93 16.31 7.80
CA LYS A 189 15.64 16.51 7.13
C LYS A 189 15.80 16.41 5.61
N ALA A 190 15.00 15.55 5.00
CA ALA A 190 14.93 15.44 3.54
C ALA A 190 14.10 16.58 2.92
N ILE A 191 13.38 17.34 3.73
CA ILE A 191 12.64 18.52 3.30
C ILE A 191 13.32 19.73 3.93
N TRP A 192 13.73 20.67 3.07
CA TRP A 192 14.35 21.91 3.47
C TRP A 192 13.51 23.11 2.99
N LEU A 193 13.70 24.24 3.61
CA LEU A 193 12.90 25.44 3.39
C LEU A 193 13.77 26.51 2.75
N GLU A 194 13.31 27.06 1.63
CA GLU A 194 13.92 28.21 0.97
C GLU A 194 13.14 29.47 1.29
N GLU A 195 13.83 30.50 1.78
CA GLU A 195 13.22 31.82 1.99
C GLU A 195 13.11 32.59 0.68
N VAL A 196 11.89 32.89 0.28
CA VAL A 196 11.59 33.61 -0.97
C VAL A 196 10.70 34.81 -0.67
N ALA A 197 11.01 35.95 -1.30
CA ALA A 197 10.12 37.11 -1.28
C ALA A 197 9.04 36.92 -2.35
N VAL A 198 7.79 36.83 -1.93
CA VAL A 198 6.62 36.70 -2.83
C VAL A 198 5.65 37.86 -2.60
N LYS A 199 4.84 38.19 -3.60
CA LYS A 199 3.76 39.14 -3.45
C LYS A 199 2.50 38.42 -2.98
N ASP A 200 1.86 38.91 -1.93
CA ASP A 200 0.55 38.45 -1.49
C ASP A 200 -0.56 38.92 -2.45
N ARG A 201 -1.80 38.55 -2.16
CA ARG A 201 -2.96 38.95 -2.97
C ARG A 201 -3.22 40.44 -2.98
N GLU A 202 -2.73 41.15 -1.97
CA GLU A 202 -2.82 42.60 -1.80
C GLU A 202 -1.61 43.34 -2.40
N GLY A 203 -0.69 42.60 -3.05
CA GLY A 203 0.51 43.17 -3.69
C GLY A 203 1.66 43.50 -2.76
N ARG A 204 1.56 43.19 -1.44
CA ARG A 204 2.61 43.39 -0.45
C ARG A 204 3.70 42.36 -0.57
N SER A 205 4.95 42.74 -0.50
CA SER A 205 6.07 41.79 -0.49
C SER A 205 6.18 41.16 0.91
N ILE A 206 6.02 39.82 0.95
CA ILE A 206 6.17 39.01 2.17
C ILE A 206 7.27 37.99 1.96
N ARG A 207 7.99 37.65 3.05
CA ARG A 207 8.95 36.53 3.04
C ARG A 207 8.22 35.24 3.41
N LEU A 208 8.37 34.21 2.60
CA LEU A 208 7.80 32.90 2.83
C LEU A 208 8.87 31.84 2.72
N GLN A 209 8.69 30.78 3.52
CA GLN A 209 9.49 29.58 3.44
C GLN A 209 8.80 28.58 2.50
N GLN A 210 9.44 28.30 1.37
CA GLN A 210 8.96 27.33 0.38
C GLN A 210 9.66 25.99 0.59
N PRO A 211 8.91 24.88 0.73
CA PRO A 211 9.49 23.57 0.97
C PRO A 211 10.05 22.96 -0.32
N HIS A 212 11.21 22.32 -0.20
CA HIS A 212 11.86 21.55 -1.27
C HIS A 212 12.23 20.17 -0.76
N VAL A 213 12.22 19.17 -1.62
CA VAL A 213 12.55 17.76 -1.27
C VAL A 213 13.92 17.41 -1.82
N ASP A 214 14.82 16.98 -0.94
CA ASP A 214 16.06 16.34 -1.32
C ASP A 214 15.82 14.86 -1.58
N LEU A 215 15.85 14.45 -2.87
CA LEU A 215 15.58 13.07 -3.28
C LEU A 215 16.65 12.09 -2.79
N THR A 216 17.85 12.57 -2.47
CA THR A 216 18.94 11.70 -1.96
C THR A 216 18.69 11.30 -0.51
N MET A 217 18.02 12.14 0.26
CA MET A 217 17.71 11.94 1.67
C MET A 217 16.31 11.39 1.91
N CYS A 218 15.40 11.56 0.95
CA CYS A 218 14.00 11.14 1.10
C CYS A 218 13.89 9.61 1.07
N ILE A 219 13.26 9.04 2.09
CA ILE A 219 12.99 7.59 2.21
C ILE A 219 11.56 7.21 1.78
N GLY A 220 10.72 8.16 1.41
CA GLY A 220 9.35 7.89 0.98
C GLY A 220 8.43 7.35 2.07
N CYS A 221 8.65 7.72 3.34
CA CYS A 221 7.87 7.22 4.48
C CYS A 221 6.40 7.65 4.49
N GLY A 222 6.05 8.75 3.82
CA GLY A 222 4.67 9.24 3.70
C GLY A 222 4.23 10.19 4.83
N ALA A 223 5.06 10.50 5.82
CA ALA A 223 4.68 11.38 6.93
C ALA A 223 4.28 12.77 6.46
N CYS A 224 5.02 13.34 5.52
CA CYS A 224 4.73 14.66 4.94
C CYS A 224 3.37 14.69 4.20
N GLU A 225 3.01 13.63 3.50
CA GLU A 225 1.72 13.51 2.81
C GLU A 225 0.57 13.35 3.80
N LYS A 226 0.75 12.53 4.85
CA LYS A 226 -0.23 12.30 5.91
C LYS A 226 -0.64 13.60 6.59
N HIS A 227 0.35 14.41 6.95
CA HIS A 227 0.15 15.63 7.74
C HIS A 227 -0.08 16.89 6.89
N CYS A 228 -0.05 16.77 5.55
CA CYS A 228 -0.32 17.92 4.69
C CYS A 228 -1.71 18.50 4.97
N PRO A 229 -1.81 19.81 5.33
CA PRO A 229 -3.08 20.43 5.72
C PRO A 229 -4.01 20.70 4.55
N VAL A 230 -3.54 20.56 3.31
CA VAL A 230 -4.36 20.78 2.12
C VAL A 230 -5.48 19.74 2.04
N VAL A 231 -6.71 20.22 1.99
CA VAL A 231 -7.92 19.40 1.97
C VAL A 231 -8.06 18.68 0.63
N GLY A 232 -8.56 17.45 0.66
CA GLY A 232 -8.70 16.59 -0.50
C GLY A 232 -7.36 15.97 -0.92
N GLN A 233 -6.90 16.27 -2.13
CA GLN A 233 -5.61 15.78 -2.61
C GLN A 233 -4.46 16.60 -2.00
N PRO A 234 -3.49 15.99 -1.30
CA PRO A 234 -2.41 16.70 -0.65
C PRO A 234 -1.50 17.40 -1.68
N ALA A 235 -0.84 18.48 -1.24
CA ALA A 235 0.12 19.20 -2.06
C ALA A 235 1.50 18.52 -2.12
N ILE A 236 1.75 17.53 -1.29
CA ILE A 236 2.93 16.67 -1.32
C ILE A 236 2.46 15.22 -1.35
N ALA A 237 2.93 14.46 -2.32
CA ALA A 237 2.54 13.09 -2.52
C ALA A 237 3.77 12.19 -2.64
N VAL A 238 3.69 10.97 -2.10
CA VAL A 238 4.74 9.97 -2.18
C VAL A 238 4.40 8.95 -3.27
N THR A 239 5.42 8.60 -4.03
CA THR A 239 5.34 7.59 -5.07
C THR A 239 6.43 6.54 -4.86
N SER A 240 6.28 5.35 -5.42
CA SER A 240 7.29 4.28 -5.37
C SER A 240 8.51 4.55 -6.27
N ALA A 241 8.51 5.66 -7.02
CA ALA A 241 9.65 6.03 -7.83
C ALA A 241 10.91 6.19 -6.97
N GLY A 242 12.03 5.59 -7.38
CA GLY A 242 13.28 5.58 -6.63
C GLY A 242 13.31 4.61 -5.45
N GLU A 243 12.38 3.67 -5.34
CA GLU A 243 12.39 2.63 -4.32
C GLU A 243 13.64 1.73 -4.42
N SER A 244 14.15 1.28 -3.25
CA SER A 244 15.39 0.49 -3.20
C SER A 244 15.22 -1.00 -3.54
N ARG A 245 14.00 -1.51 -3.70
CA ARG A 245 13.71 -2.93 -3.99
C ARG A 245 13.75 -3.29 -5.49
N THR A 246 13.75 -2.29 -6.38
CA THR A 246 13.86 -2.48 -7.82
C THR A 246 14.77 -1.44 -8.46
N GLU A 247 15.44 -1.82 -9.54
CA GLU A 247 16.26 -0.92 -10.33
C GLU A 247 15.48 -0.22 -11.44
N GLU A 248 14.25 -0.67 -11.72
CA GLU A 248 13.44 -0.19 -12.85
C GLU A 248 12.76 1.16 -12.59
N HIS A 249 12.50 1.50 -11.32
CA HIS A 249 11.78 2.72 -10.93
C HIS A 249 12.72 3.86 -10.49
N GLN A 250 13.86 4.03 -11.17
CA GLN A 250 14.79 5.10 -10.83
C GLN A 250 14.32 6.44 -11.39
N LEU A 251 14.27 7.48 -10.53
CA LEU A 251 13.95 8.86 -10.94
C LEU A 251 15.12 9.57 -11.61
N LEU A 252 16.35 9.17 -11.26
CA LEU A 252 17.55 9.78 -11.81
C LEU A 252 18.15 8.84 -12.84
N LEU A 253 18.53 9.37 -13.96
CA LEU A 253 19.32 8.63 -14.95
C LEU A 253 20.59 8.13 -14.26
N ARG A 254 20.84 6.82 -14.28
CA ARG A 254 22.11 6.27 -13.84
C ARG A 254 23.21 6.95 -14.66
N ALA A 255 24.12 7.63 -14.01
CA ALA A 255 25.38 8.01 -14.67
C ALA A 255 26.01 6.72 -15.22
N PRO A 256 26.45 6.69 -16.48
CA PRO A 256 27.15 5.52 -17.01
C PRO A 256 28.32 5.22 -16.11
N ALA A 257 28.47 3.95 -15.72
CA ALA A 257 29.54 3.49 -14.84
C ALA A 257 30.89 3.94 -15.44
N GLY A 258 31.55 4.91 -14.81
CA GLY A 258 32.88 5.36 -15.23
C GLY A 258 33.04 6.88 -15.44
N THR A 259 32.02 7.71 -15.22
CA THR A 259 32.23 9.17 -15.25
C THR A 259 32.40 9.68 -13.81
N PRO A 260 33.59 10.13 -13.38
CA PRO A 260 33.73 10.83 -12.12
C PRO A 260 32.94 12.13 -12.21
N CYS A 261 32.12 12.39 -11.21
CA CYS A 261 31.47 13.69 -11.04
C CYS A 261 32.54 14.76 -10.88
N ALA A 262 32.56 15.72 -11.81
CA ALA A 262 33.40 16.91 -11.71
C ALA A 262 32.79 17.89 -10.70
#